data_265f270c966cc90ebff9b8bf7260295c
#
_entry.id   265f270c966cc90ebff9b8bf7260295c
#
_cell.length_a   1.000
_cell.length_b   1.000
_cell.length_c   1.000
_cell.angle_alpha   90.00
_cell.angle_beta   90.00
_cell.angle_gamma   90.00
#
_symmetry.space_group_name_H-M   'P 1'
#
loop_
_entity.id
_entity.type
_entity.pdbx_description
1 polymer ?
#
loop_
_entity_poly.entity_id
_entity_poly.type
_entity_poly.pdbx_seq_one_letter_code
_entity_poly.pdbx_strand_id
1 'polypeptide(L)'
;MYEWRRQIQQIVDEIDGCIRSHDDAALTLRSLSRTLGYSEYYTTRKFREISGMQVRDYLRRRRLAFALREVRDSERSLLDIALDYGFSSHEAFTRAFKDAYGVTPSAYRAAPRPVVLRTKIHPFDRYFLGLGEIGMATSKDGVKTYFVTIPAHKFLHIENRESNGYWDFWQKQALIPGQDCETICGLLESIRGKLDDDGGEYAGQVMGYLNDATGRLCDWGYLRTECYGARLPADYRGEVPAQMLLTDIPEGEYLVFEHGPFDYEQECRTVEEKVEAAMRGFDYAAEGCALDTQTPGRVTYFYFNPGQYFKYIRPVKRLDK
;
A
#
# COMPACT_ATOMS: atom_id res chain seq x y z
N MET A 1 -15.73 -11.88 -18.41
CA MET A 1 -14.98 -10.68 -17.99
C MET A 1 -14.00 -11.01 -16.84
N TYR A 2 -14.43 -11.72 -15.80
CA TYR A 2 -13.58 -12.10 -14.65
C TYR A 2 -12.37 -12.96 -15.03
N GLU A 3 -12.55 -13.95 -15.88
CA GLU A 3 -11.47 -14.82 -16.33
C GLU A 3 -10.30 -14.02 -16.95
N TRP A 4 -10.61 -13.04 -17.81
CA TRP A 4 -9.58 -12.18 -18.39
C TRP A 4 -8.90 -11.27 -17.38
N ARG A 5 -9.61 -10.78 -16.38
CA ARG A 5 -8.99 -9.99 -15.32
C ARG A 5 -7.99 -10.84 -14.52
N ARG A 6 -8.35 -12.09 -14.21
CA ARG A 6 -7.46 -13.06 -13.56
C ARG A 6 -6.22 -13.36 -14.40
N GLN A 7 -6.39 -13.57 -15.69
CA GLN A 7 -5.26 -13.83 -16.60
C GLN A 7 -4.35 -12.61 -16.75
N ILE A 8 -4.89 -11.41 -16.80
CA ILE A 8 -4.07 -10.19 -16.81
C ILE A 8 -3.36 -9.99 -15.47
N GLN A 9 -3.97 -10.37 -14.35
CA GLN A 9 -3.30 -10.38 -13.04
C GLN A 9 -2.07 -11.31 -13.07
N GLN A 10 -2.18 -12.50 -13.63
CA GLN A 10 -1.04 -13.41 -13.78
C GLN A 10 0.12 -12.78 -14.58
N ILE A 11 -0.17 -12.06 -15.68
CA ILE A 11 0.86 -11.32 -16.42
C ILE A 11 1.50 -10.24 -15.55
N VAL A 12 0.72 -9.50 -14.82
CA VAL A 12 1.21 -8.44 -13.93
C VAL A 12 2.13 -9.01 -12.84
N ASP A 13 1.73 -10.14 -12.24
CA ASP A 13 2.52 -10.84 -11.21
C ASP A 13 3.83 -11.39 -11.79
N GLU A 14 3.77 -11.99 -12.99
CA GLU A 14 4.95 -12.50 -13.69
C GLU A 14 5.92 -11.37 -14.05
N ILE A 15 5.42 -10.23 -14.54
CA ILE A 15 6.25 -9.05 -14.83
C ILE A 15 7.02 -8.61 -13.59
N ASP A 16 6.35 -8.42 -12.46
CA ASP A 16 6.99 -7.97 -11.23
C ASP A 16 7.97 -9.00 -10.67
N GLY A 17 7.62 -10.29 -10.74
CA GLY A 17 8.50 -11.39 -10.38
C GLY A 17 9.80 -11.40 -11.18
N CYS A 18 9.69 -11.30 -12.50
CA CYS A 18 10.85 -11.28 -13.41
C CYS A 18 11.71 -10.01 -13.24
N ILE A 19 11.10 -8.83 -13.03
CA ILE A 19 11.87 -7.59 -12.75
C ILE A 19 12.67 -7.76 -11.46
N ARG A 20 12.07 -8.29 -10.42
CA ARG A 20 12.72 -8.51 -9.12
C ARG A 20 13.86 -9.51 -9.17
N SER A 21 13.72 -10.55 -10.00
CA SER A 21 14.77 -11.57 -10.21
C SER A 21 15.76 -11.21 -11.32
N HIS A 22 15.60 -10.05 -11.97
CA HIS A 22 16.40 -9.64 -13.15
C HIS A 22 16.38 -10.66 -14.30
N ASP A 23 15.25 -11.36 -14.49
CA ASP A 23 15.05 -12.31 -15.59
C ASP A 23 14.43 -11.63 -16.81
N ASP A 24 15.24 -10.88 -17.53
CA ASP A 24 14.81 -10.20 -18.76
C ASP A 24 14.44 -11.16 -19.91
N ALA A 25 14.95 -12.39 -19.90
CA ALA A 25 14.65 -13.36 -20.94
C ALA A 25 13.17 -13.80 -20.88
N ALA A 26 12.59 -13.86 -19.70
CA ALA A 26 11.17 -14.15 -19.49
C ALA A 26 10.25 -12.95 -19.81
N LEU A 27 10.75 -11.71 -19.80
CA LEU A 27 9.97 -10.48 -20.00
C LEU A 27 9.69 -10.14 -21.48
N THR A 28 9.53 -11.13 -22.32
CA THR A 28 9.11 -10.92 -23.70
C THR A 28 7.59 -11.09 -23.84
N LEU A 29 6.97 -10.31 -24.74
CA LEU A 29 5.53 -10.45 -25.00
C LEU A 29 5.19 -11.89 -25.42
N ARG A 30 6.10 -12.54 -26.14
CA ARG A 30 5.97 -13.95 -26.55
C ARG A 30 5.93 -14.90 -25.35
N SER A 31 6.79 -14.69 -24.35
CA SER A 31 6.80 -15.50 -23.13
C SER A 31 5.52 -15.29 -22.34
N LEU A 32 5.18 -14.05 -22.04
CA LEU A 32 3.96 -13.68 -21.30
C LEU A 32 2.67 -14.21 -21.98
N SER A 33 2.62 -14.18 -23.32
CA SER A 33 1.46 -14.71 -24.06
C SER A 33 1.40 -16.23 -24.03
N ARG A 34 2.56 -16.90 -24.01
CA ARG A 34 2.64 -18.36 -23.92
C ARG A 34 2.09 -18.86 -22.57
N THR A 35 2.40 -18.19 -21.48
CA THR A 35 1.88 -18.52 -20.14
C THR A 35 0.36 -18.54 -20.14
N LEU A 36 -0.29 -17.65 -20.89
CA LEU A 36 -1.75 -17.61 -21.00
C LEU A 36 -2.35 -18.54 -22.07
N GLY A 37 -1.52 -19.12 -22.95
CA GLY A 37 -2.01 -19.93 -24.06
C GLY A 37 -2.66 -19.15 -25.21
N TYR A 38 -2.40 -17.84 -25.34
CA TYR A 38 -2.97 -16.96 -26.37
C TYR A 38 -1.91 -16.36 -27.29
N SER A 39 -2.37 -15.81 -28.43
CA SER A 39 -1.48 -15.06 -29.32
C SER A 39 -1.05 -13.73 -28.72
N GLU A 40 0.13 -13.24 -29.10
CA GLU A 40 0.67 -11.94 -28.67
C GLU A 40 -0.30 -10.77 -28.97
N TYR A 41 -0.94 -10.80 -30.13
CA TYR A 41 -1.94 -9.82 -30.53
C TYR A 41 -3.14 -9.79 -29.55
N TYR A 42 -3.67 -10.96 -29.22
CA TYR A 42 -4.84 -11.06 -28.38
C TYR A 42 -4.52 -10.69 -26.91
N THR A 43 -3.37 -11.13 -26.42
CA THR A 43 -2.85 -10.77 -25.09
C THR A 43 -2.68 -9.24 -24.96
N THR A 44 -2.02 -8.61 -25.93
CA THR A 44 -1.80 -7.15 -25.93
C THR A 44 -3.10 -6.38 -25.96
N ARG A 45 -4.08 -6.82 -26.77
CA ARG A 45 -5.39 -6.20 -26.83
C ARG A 45 -6.13 -6.30 -25.51
N LYS A 46 -6.14 -7.48 -24.88
CA LYS A 46 -6.82 -7.69 -23.60
C LYS A 46 -6.14 -6.97 -22.44
N PHE A 47 -4.82 -6.95 -22.44
CA PHE A 47 -4.09 -6.16 -21.44
C PHE A 47 -4.46 -4.68 -21.53
N ARG A 48 -4.45 -4.10 -22.75
CA ARG A 48 -4.86 -2.69 -22.94
C ARG A 48 -6.31 -2.43 -22.58
N GLU A 49 -7.22 -3.35 -22.90
CA GLU A 49 -8.65 -3.23 -22.58
C GLU A 49 -8.89 -3.16 -21.06
N ILE A 50 -8.10 -3.90 -20.27
CA ILE A 50 -8.27 -4.05 -18.83
C ILE A 50 -7.42 -3.02 -18.05
N SER A 51 -6.17 -2.78 -18.46
CA SER A 51 -5.22 -1.90 -17.76
C SER A 51 -5.18 -0.46 -18.27
N GLY A 52 -5.82 -0.18 -19.40
CA GLY A 52 -5.77 1.12 -20.05
C GLY A 52 -4.46 1.43 -20.79
N MET A 53 -3.44 0.55 -20.76
CA MET A 53 -2.14 0.81 -21.39
C MET A 53 -1.56 -0.40 -22.14
N GLN A 54 -0.53 -0.15 -22.94
CA GLN A 54 0.21 -1.21 -23.61
C GLN A 54 1.09 -1.99 -22.60
N VAL A 55 1.23 -3.31 -22.79
CA VAL A 55 2.13 -4.16 -21.97
C VAL A 55 3.54 -3.57 -21.91
N ARG A 56 4.08 -3.13 -23.06
CA ARG A 56 5.42 -2.55 -23.14
C ARG A 56 5.58 -1.29 -22.30
N ASP A 57 4.56 -0.41 -22.28
CA ASP A 57 4.60 0.84 -21.52
C ASP A 57 4.45 0.57 -20.03
N TYR A 58 3.61 -0.41 -19.66
CA TYR A 58 3.50 -0.89 -18.30
C TYR A 58 4.83 -1.47 -17.81
N LEU A 59 5.44 -2.40 -18.56
CA LEU A 59 6.73 -3.00 -18.23
C LEU A 59 7.83 -1.93 -18.05
N ARG A 60 7.93 -0.95 -18.98
CA ARG A 60 8.91 0.13 -18.87
C ARG A 60 8.73 0.94 -17.60
N ARG A 61 7.48 1.27 -17.24
CA ARG A 61 7.19 2.04 -16.03
C ARG A 61 7.45 1.25 -14.75
N ARG A 62 7.16 -0.05 -14.74
CA ARG A 62 7.48 -0.92 -13.59
C ARG A 62 9.00 -1.03 -13.41
N ARG A 63 9.76 -1.26 -14.47
CA ARG A 63 11.24 -1.25 -14.43
C ARG A 63 11.79 0.07 -13.86
N LEU A 64 11.24 1.20 -14.27
CA LEU A 64 11.64 2.50 -13.73
C LEU A 64 11.31 2.65 -12.24
N ALA A 65 10.16 2.13 -11.77
CA ALA A 65 9.78 2.17 -10.37
C ALA A 65 10.76 1.35 -9.49
N PHE A 66 11.14 0.13 -9.93
CA PHE A 66 12.15 -0.66 -9.23
C PHE A 66 13.54 0.00 -9.28
N ALA A 67 13.97 0.48 -10.46
CA ALA A 67 15.24 1.16 -10.62
C ALA A 67 15.35 2.45 -9.78
N LEU A 68 14.25 3.17 -9.58
CA LEU A 68 14.25 4.37 -8.76
C LEU A 68 14.61 4.07 -7.29
N ARG A 69 14.12 2.96 -6.74
CA ARG A 69 14.50 2.52 -5.38
C ARG A 69 16.02 2.27 -5.30
N GLU A 70 16.58 1.56 -6.27
CA GLU A 70 18.04 1.34 -6.35
C GLU A 70 18.82 2.66 -6.48
N VAL A 71 18.34 3.59 -7.32
CA VAL A 71 18.96 4.92 -7.46
C VAL A 71 18.95 5.68 -6.13
N ARG A 72 17.85 5.57 -5.37
CA ARG A 72 17.68 6.28 -4.11
C ARG A 72 18.49 5.65 -2.96
N ASP A 73 18.50 4.33 -2.88
CA ASP A 73 18.88 3.59 -1.67
C ASP A 73 20.26 2.93 -1.76
N SER A 74 20.91 2.94 -2.94
CA SER A 74 22.22 2.32 -3.15
C SER A 74 23.25 3.28 -3.74
N GLU A 75 24.54 2.95 -3.55
CA GLU A 75 25.68 3.64 -4.15
C GLU A 75 26.13 3.02 -5.49
N ARG A 76 25.35 2.07 -6.02
CA ARG A 76 25.66 1.41 -7.30
C ARG A 76 25.75 2.41 -8.45
N SER A 77 26.56 2.11 -9.45
CA SER A 77 26.64 2.99 -10.63
C SER A 77 25.29 3.07 -11.35
N LEU A 78 24.96 4.27 -11.84
CA LEU A 78 23.70 4.45 -12.60
C LEU A 78 23.67 3.65 -13.89
N LEU A 79 24.84 3.31 -14.44
CA LEU A 79 24.97 2.45 -15.60
C LEU A 79 24.60 0.99 -15.25
N ASP A 80 25.12 0.46 -14.14
CA ASP A 80 24.82 -0.90 -13.69
C ASP A 80 23.32 -1.03 -13.39
N ILE A 81 22.74 -0.07 -12.67
CA ILE A 81 21.29 -0.03 -12.45
C ILE A 81 20.51 0.00 -13.76
N ALA A 82 20.94 0.84 -14.72
CA ALA A 82 20.27 0.90 -16.02
C ALA A 82 20.28 -0.45 -16.74
N LEU A 83 21.42 -1.13 -16.76
CA LEU A 83 21.57 -2.43 -17.42
C LEU A 83 20.76 -3.52 -16.73
N ASP A 84 20.78 -3.59 -15.41
CA ASP A 84 20.02 -4.57 -14.61
C ASP A 84 18.51 -4.44 -14.80
N TYR A 85 18.03 -3.22 -15.04
CA TYR A 85 16.61 -2.97 -15.33
C TYR A 85 16.28 -2.91 -16.83
N GLY A 86 17.17 -3.49 -17.68
CA GLY A 86 16.90 -3.72 -19.09
C GLY A 86 16.93 -2.47 -19.97
N PHE A 87 17.65 -1.42 -19.57
CA PHE A 87 17.92 -0.27 -20.42
C PHE A 87 19.23 -0.49 -21.21
N SER A 88 19.21 -0.14 -22.48
CA SER A 88 20.34 -0.38 -23.38
C SER A 88 21.57 0.50 -23.11
N SER A 89 21.42 1.61 -22.40
CA SER A 89 22.50 2.51 -22.02
C SER A 89 22.09 3.44 -20.87
N HIS A 90 23.09 4.09 -20.25
CA HIS A 90 22.89 5.13 -19.26
C HIS A 90 22.05 6.31 -19.79
N GLU A 91 22.25 6.69 -21.05
CA GLU A 91 21.51 7.80 -21.69
C GLU A 91 20.04 7.41 -21.91
N ALA A 92 19.76 6.17 -22.34
CA ALA A 92 18.41 5.68 -22.53
C ALA A 92 17.65 5.63 -21.18
N PHE A 93 18.32 5.16 -20.11
CA PHE A 93 17.79 5.17 -18.76
C PHE A 93 17.56 6.59 -18.27
N THR A 94 18.55 7.48 -18.37
CA THR A 94 18.45 8.88 -17.91
C THR A 94 17.27 9.61 -18.57
N ARG A 95 17.10 9.43 -19.88
CA ARG A 95 15.97 10.00 -20.62
C ARG A 95 14.63 9.44 -20.12
N ALA A 96 14.52 8.11 -20.03
CA ALA A 96 13.30 7.46 -19.58
C ALA A 96 12.91 7.86 -18.13
N PHE A 97 13.90 7.96 -17.25
CA PHE A 97 13.72 8.37 -15.87
C PHE A 97 13.28 9.85 -15.78
N LYS A 98 13.93 10.73 -16.53
CA LYS A 98 13.55 12.15 -16.58
C LYS A 98 12.16 12.36 -17.18
N ASP A 99 11.81 11.62 -18.24
CA ASP A 99 10.47 11.67 -18.83
C ASP A 99 9.39 11.19 -17.86
N ALA A 100 9.70 10.20 -17.04
CA ALA A 100 8.74 9.65 -16.07
C ALA A 100 8.60 10.51 -14.79
N TYR A 101 9.70 11.06 -14.28
CA TYR A 101 9.74 11.69 -12.94
C TYR A 101 10.14 13.18 -12.95
N GLY A 102 10.42 13.75 -14.11
CA GLY A 102 10.80 15.16 -14.24
C GLY A 102 12.20 15.52 -13.73
N VAL A 103 13.01 14.54 -13.33
CA VAL A 103 14.34 14.71 -12.74
C VAL A 103 15.28 13.62 -13.26
N THR A 104 16.59 13.92 -13.38
CA THR A 104 17.57 12.89 -13.77
C THR A 104 17.88 11.94 -12.61
N PRO A 105 18.32 10.67 -12.88
CA PRO A 105 18.70 9.74 -11.81
C PRO A 105 19.74 10.29 -10.86
N SER A 106 20.78 10.99 -11.38
CA SER A 106 21.83 11.59 -10.55
C SER A 106 21.32 12.72 -9.67
N ALA A 107 20.47 13.60 -10.20
CA ALA A 107 19.86 14.66 -9.41
C ALA A 107 18.88 14.09 -8.37
N TYR A 108 18.13 13.05 -8.71
CA TYR A 108 17.26 12.36 -7.76
C TYR A 108 18.04 11.68 -6.63
N ARG A 109 19.16 11.01 -6.93
CA ARG A 109 20.06 10.44 -5.91
C ARG A 109 20.60 11.50 -4.95
N ALA A 110 21.03 12.66 -5.49
CA ALA A 110 21.58 13.73 -4.68
C ALA A 110 20.54 14.40 -3.75
N ALA A 111 19.29 14.50 -4.22
CA ALA A 111 18.19 15.11 -3.48
C ALA A 111 16.88 14.34 -3.77
N PRO A 112 16.65 13.21 -3.09
CA PRO A 112 15.42 12.43 -3.25
C PRO A 112 14.20 13.24 -2.84
N ARG A 113 13.16 13.22 -3.69
CA ARG A 113 11.88 13.89 -3.46
C ARG A 113 10.73 12.95 -3.80
N PRO A 114 9.50 13.18 -3.27
CA PRO A 114 8.34 12.41 -3.66
C PRO A 114 8.07 12.53 -5.17
N VAL A 115 7.84 11.39 -5.81
CA VAL A 115 7.46 11.28 -7.22
C VAL A 115 6.43 10.18 -7.37
N VAL A 116 5.53 10.31 -8.34
CA VAL A 116 4.51 9.28 -8.60
C VAL A 116 5.15 8.10 -9.32
N LEU A 117 5.28 6.98 -8.61
CA LEU A 117 5.69 5.71 -9.20
C LEU A 117 4.48 5.01 -9.85
N ARG A 118 4.72 4.25 -10.93
CA ARG A 118 3.73 3.29 -11.41
C ARG A 118 3.74 2.09 -10.46
N THR A 119 2.75 2.03 -9.59
CA THR A 119 2.52 0.88 -8.72
C THR A 119 2.05 -0.33 -9.53
N LYS A 120 2.11 -1.52 -8.94
CA LYS A 120 1.53 -2.72 -9.52
C LYS A 120 0.02 -2.56 -9.62
N ILE A 121 -0.55 -2.86 -10.76
CA ILE A 121 -2.01 -2.86 -10.91
C ILE A 121 -2.61 -4.20 -10.45
N HIS A 122 -3.86 -4.15 -9.96
CA HIS A 122 -4.61 -5.33 -9.51
C HIS A 122 -5.88 -5.52 -10.35
N PRO A 123 -5.76 -6.01 -11.60
CA PRO A 123 -6.90 -6.20 -12.49
C PRO A 123 -7.92 -7.20 -11.97
N PHE A 124 -7.47 -8.14 -11.15
CA PHE A 124 -8.30 -9.13 -10.48
C PHE A 124 -8.05 -9.09 -8.97
N ASP A 125 -8.98 -8.50 -8.26
CA ASP A 125 -9.08 -8.57 -6.81
C ASP A 125 -10.47 -9.13 -6.47
N ARG A 126 -10.51 -10.32 -5.86
CA ARG A 126 -11.78 -11.02 -5.55
C ARG A 126 -12.63 -10.23 -4.56
N TYR A 127 -12.01 -9.61 -3.58
CA TYR A 127 -12.69 -8.79 -2.59
C TYR A 127 -13.34 -7.57 -3.25
N PHE A 128 -12.58 -6.85 -4.06
CA PHE A 128 -13.06 -5.69 -4.82
C PHE A 128 -14.18 -6.04 -5.81
N LEU A 129 -14.14 -7.25 -6.37
CA LEU A 129 -15.15 -7.71 -7.33
C LEU A 129 -16.39 -8.30 -6.67
N GLY A 130 -16.48 -8.33 -5.34
CA GLY A 130 -17.61 -8.88 -4.59
C GLY A 130 -17.79 -10.39 -4.78
N LEU A 131 -16.76 -11.13 -5.15
CA LEU A 131 -16.78 -12.57 -5.41
C LEU A 131 -16.59 -13.41 -4.13
N GLY A 132 -16.79 -12.82 -2.95
CA GLY A 132 -16.58 -13.43 -1.65
C GLY A 132 -17.69 -14.34 -1.17
N GLU A 133 -17.87 -15.50 -1.79
CA GLU A 133 -18.56 -16.65 -1.17
C GLU A 133 -17.95 -17.92 -1.69
N ILE A 134 -17.00 -18.50 -0.97
CA ILE A 134 -16.77 -19.97 -0.91
C ILE A 134 -15.79 -20.23 0.25
N GLY A 135 -16.25 -21.02 1.22
CA GLY A 135 -15.40 -21.75 2.16
C GLY A 135 -15.35 -21.18 3.57
N MET A 136 -16.33 -21.52 4.37
CA MET A 136 -16.23 -21.43 5.84
C MET A 136 -15.15 -22.41 6.34
N ALA A 137 -14.05 -21.89 6.83
CA ALA A 137 -13.18 -22.62 7.74
C ALA A 137 -13.24 -21.92 9.10
N THR A 138 -13.94 -22.54 10.03
CA THR A 138 -14.04 -22.14 11.43
C THR A 138 -12.77 -22.54 12.17
N SER A 139 -11.97 -21.57 12.55
CA SER A 139 -11.01 -21.72 13.66
C SER A 139 -11.15 -20.51 14.56
N LYS A 140 -11.46 -20.77 15.82
CA LYS A 140 -11.72 -19.74 16.85
C LYS A 140 -10.46 -19.06 17.37
N ASP A 141 -9.26 -19.55 17.03
CA ASP A 141 -8.00 -19.12 17.61
C ASP A 141 -7.03 -18.66 16.54
N GLY A 142 -6.53 -17.46 16.65
CA GLY A 142 -5.53 -16.91 15.72
C GLY A 142 -5.27 -15.42 15.86
N VAL A 143 -6.11 -14.69 16.60
CA VAL A 143 -5.88 -13.26 16.84
C VAL A 143 -4.99 -13.07 18.06
N LYS A 144 -3.80 -12.52 17.84
CA LYS A 144 -2.87 -12.12 18.92
C LYS A 144 -3.29 -10.73 19.40
N THR A 145 -3.28 -10.54 20.72
CA THR A 145 -3.59 -9.25 21.34
C THR A 145 -2.48 -8.89 22.31
N TYR A 146 -1.91 -7.68 22.15
CA TYR A 146 -0.80 -7.22 22.98
C TYR A 146 -0.70 -5.69 22.99
N PHE A 147 -0.08 -5.13 24.05
CA PHE A 147 0.15 -3.70 24.17
C PHE A 147 1.49 -3.31 23.55
N VAL A 148 1.53 -2.11 22.94
CA VAL A 148 2.76 -1.48 22.45
C VAL A 148 2.76 0.00 22.78
N THR A 149 3.94 0.56 23.03
CA THR A 149 4.13 2.01 23.06
C THR A 149 4.63 2.44 21.68
N ILE A 150 3.91 3.34 21.04
CA ILE A 150 4.35 3.92 19.76
C ILE A 150 4.94 5.29 20.05
N PRO A 151 6.22 5.52 19.72
CA PRO A 151 6.86 6.81 19.89
C PRO A 151 6.17 7.92 19.09
N ALA A 152 6.40 9.16 19.49
CA ALA A 152 5.97 10.33 18.72
C ALA A 152 6.49 10.23 17.27
N HIS A 153 5.65 10.51 16.31
CA HIS A 153 5.97 10.41 14.89
C HIS A 153 5.14 11.39 14.06
N LYS A 154 5.45 11.50 12.78
CA LYS A 154 4.62 12.22 11.82
C LYS A 154 3.79 11.24 11.00
N PHE A 155 2.56 11.62 10.68
CA PHE A 155 1.70 10.90 9.77
C PHE A 155 1.49 11.73 8.51
N LEU A 156 2.06 11.28 7.40
CA LEU A 156 1.86 11.86 6.08
C LEU A 156 0.68 11.16 5.41
N HIS A 157 -0.39 11.89 5.13
CA HIS A 157 -1.65 11.27 4.72
C HIS A 157 -2.51 12.16 3.82
N ILE A 158 -3.45 11.54 3.13
CA ILE A 158 -4.68 12.15 2.62
C ILE A 158 -5.82 11.80 3.59
N GLU A 159 -6.89 12.58 3.59
CA GLU A 159 -8.04 12.35 4.48
C GLU A 159 -9.38 12.40 3.74
N ASN A 160 -10.38 11.70 4.29
CA ASN A 160 -11.78 11.81 3.88
C ASN A 160 -12.69 11.72 5.12
N ARG A 161 -13.53 12.75 5.28
CA ARG A 161 -14.47 12.86 6.42
C ARG A 161 -15.81 12.19 6.15
N GLU A 162 -16.10 11.88 4.89
CA GLU A 162 -17.38 11.32 4.47
C GLU A 162 -17.31 9.81 4.19
N SER A 163 -16.11 9.23 4.17
CA SER A 163 -15.93 7.82 3.86
C SER A 163 -16.28 6.90 5.02
N ASN A 164 -16.64 5.66 4.69
CA ASN A 164 -16.93 4.60 5.65
C ASN A 164 -16.26 3.29 5.23
N GLY A 165 -15.00 3.16 5.62
CA GLY A 165 -14.18 2.01 5.32
C GLY A 165 -13.34 2.17 4.04
N TYR A 166 -12.40 1.24 3.88
CA TYR A 166 -11.32 1.29 2.90
C TYR A 166 -11.82 1.49 1.45
N TRP A 167 -12.86 0.76 1.04
CA TRP A 167 -13.34 0.80 -0.35
C TRP A 167 -14.10 2.09 -0.66
N ASP A 168 -14.94 2.54 0.26
CA ASP A 168 -15.68 3.79 0.12
C ASP A 168 -14.70 4.98 0.16
N PHE A 169 -13.65 4.90 0.98
CA PHE A 169 -12.57 5.89 0.99
C PHE A 169 -11.97 6.05 -0.42
N TRP A 170 -11.51 4.97 -1.03
CA TRP A 170 -10.87 5.06 -2.35
C TRP A 170 -11.83 5.43 -3.47
N GLN A 171 -13.10 5.02 -3.41
CA GLN A 171 -14.10 5.47 -4.37
C GLN A 171 -14.29 6.99 -4.31
N LYS A 172 -14.35 7.57 -3.12
CA LYS A 172 -14.49 9.02 -2.93
C LYS A 172 -13.22 9.78 -3.27
N GLN A 173 -12.05 9.27 -2.88
CA GLN A 173 -10.77 9.89 -3.21
C GLN A 173 -10.50 9.93 -4.72
N ALA A 174 -10.91 8.94 -5.46
CA ALA A 174 -10.78 8.90 -6.92
C ALA A 174 -11.52 10.05 -7.64
N LEU A 175 -12.49 10.70 -6.97
CA LEU A 175 -13.19 11.87 -7.50
C LEU A 175 -12.41 13.18 -7.30
N ILE A 176 -11.35 13.16 -6.50
CA ILE A 176 -10.52 14.33 -6.22
C ILE A 176 -9.28 14.27 -7.11
N PRO A 177 -9.01 15.28 -7.95
CA PRO A 177 -7.85 15.25 -8.84
C PRO A 177 -6.53 15.03 -8.08
N GLY A 178 -5.75 14.03 -8.50
CA GLY A 178 -4.46 13.68 -7.92
C GLY A 178 -4.53 12.96 -6.57
N GLN A 179 -5.70 12.49 -6.15
CA GLN A 179 -5.89 11.71 -4.92
C GLN A 179 -6.38 10.27 -5.18
N ASP A 180 -6.36 9.81 -6.42
CA ASP A 180 -6.63 8.40 -6.72
C ASP A 180 -5.58 7.47 -6.11
N CYS A 181 -5.97 6.21 -5.92
CA CYS A 181 -5.14 5.20 -5.27
C CYS A 181 -3.76 5.06 -5.92
N GLU A 182 -3.68 5.02 -7.26
CA GLU A 182 -2.41 4.85 -7.95
C GLU A 182 -1.47 6.04 -7.70
N THR A 183 -1.99 7.25 -7.78
CA THR A 183 -1.21 8.49 -7.55
C THR A 183 -0.69 8.54 -6.11
N ILE A 184 -1.55 8.34 -5.12
CA ILE A 184 -1.18 8.41 -3.70
C ILE A 184 -0.23 7.28 -3.31
N CYS A 185 -0.54 6.03 -3.68
CA CYS A 185 0.35 4.90 -3.40
C CYS A 185 1.72 5.09 -4.06
N GLY A 186 1.77 5.60 -5.29
CA GLY A 186 3.03 5.90 -5.99
C GLY A 186 3.85 6.98 -5.28
N LEU A 187 3.21 8.05 -4.79
CA LEU A 187 3.88 9.09 -3.99
C LEU A 187 4.46 8.51 -2.70
N LEU A 188 3.63 7.79 -1.93
CA LEU A 188 4.05 7.19 -0.66
C LEU A 188 5.18 6.17 -0.86
N GLU A 189 5.12 5.37 -1.93
CA GLU A 189 6.16 4.38 -2.25
C GLU A 189 7.52 5.06 -2.53
N SER A 190 7.53 6.25 -3.11
CA SER A 190 8.74 7.01 -3.42
C SER A 190 9.43 7.61 -2.18
N ILE A 191 8.73 7.76 -1.06
CA ILE A 191 9.25 8.40 0.15
C ILE A 191 10.21 7.45 0.87
N ARG A 192 11.38 7.98 1.24
CA ARG A 192 12.40 7.27 2.01
C ARG A 192 12.17 7.44 3.51
N GLY A 193 12.54 6.40 4.27
CA GLY A 193 12.56 6.45 5.73
C GLY A 193 11.16 6.36 6.36
N LYS A 194 10.20 5.76 5.66
CA LYS A 194 8.93 5.39 6.30
C LYS A 194 9.21 4.43 7.46
N LEU A 195 8.50 4.62 8.55
CA LEU A 195 8.39 3.62 9.61
C LEU A 195 7.58 2.44 9.04
N ASP A 196 7.85 1.22 9.49
CA ASP A 196 7.18 -0.01 9.01
C ASP A 196 7.45 -0.36 7.52
N ASP A 197 8.53 0.15 6.94
CA ASP A 197 8.95 -0.22 5.59
C ASP A 197 9.67 -1.58 5.64
N ASP A 198 8.92 -2.66 5.41
CA ASP A 198 9.41 -4.04 5.39
C ASP A 198 9.90 -4.49 4.00
N GLY A 199 9.94 -3.58 3.04
CA GLY A 199 10.36 -3.84 1.65
C GLY A 199 9.32 -4.58 0.81
N GLY A 200 8.12 -4.82 1.35
CA GLY A 200 7.00 -5.42 0.62
C GLY A 200 6.32 -4.45 -0.35
N GLU A 201 5.33 -4.95 -1.07
CA GLU A 201 4.43 -4.11 -1.85
C GLU A 201 3.60 -3.22 -0.89
N TYR A 202 3.52 -1.93 -1.18
CA TYR A 202 2.90 -0.93 -0.29
C TYR A 202 3.54 -0.83 1.11
N ALA A 203 4.81 -1.26 1.24
CA ALA A 203 5.54 -1.24 2.49
C ALA A 203 5.48 0.13 3.18
N GLY A 204 5.15 0.13 4.45
CA GLY A 204 4.98 1.35 5.25
C GLY A 204 3.75 2.19 4.92
N GLN A 205 2.84 1.71 4.06
CA GLN A 205 1.57 2.38 3.80
C GLN A 205 0.47 1.82 4.71
N VAL A 206 -0.40 2.70 5.20
CA VAL A 206 -1.36 2.35 6.24
C VAL A 206 -2.66 3.15 6.12
N MET A 207 -3.79 2.50 6.37
CA MET A 207 -5.05 3.17 6.63
C MET A 207 -5.05 3.68 8.07
N GLY A 208 -5.40 4.94 8.27
CA GLY A 208 -5.49 5.58 9.57
C GLY A 208 -6.91 6.04 9.85
N TYR A 209 -7.34 5.93 11.10
CA TYR A 209 -8.60 6.45 11.58
C TYR A 209 -8.29 7.47 12.67
N LEU A 210 -8.25 8.74 12.26
CA LEU A 210 -7.89 9.86 13.12
C LEU A 210 -9.06 10.25 14.02
N ASN A 211 -8.85 10.36 15.33
CA ASN A 211 -9.83 10.94 16.22
C ASN A 211 -10.09 12.39 15.84
N ASP A 212 -11.30 12.69 15.41
CA ASP A 212 -11.71 14.02 14.95
C ASP A 212 -13.15 14.31 15.38
N ALA A 213 -13.31 15.30 16.24
CA ALA A 213 -14.62 15.73 16.73
C ALA A 213 -15.54 16.29 15.62
N THR A 214 -14.98 16.64 14.46
CA THR A 214 -15.71 17.10 13.27
C THR A 214 -15.87 16.01 12.22
N GLY A 215 -15.33 14.82 12.50
CA GLY A 215 -15.38 13.67 11.61
C GLY A 215 -16.74 12.97 11.62
N ARG A 216 -16.82 11.85 10.93
CA ARG A 216 -18.02 11.02 10.84
C ARG A 216 -18.11 10.07 12.03
N LEU A 217 -19.34 9.82 12.52
CA LEU A 217 -19.62 8.73 13.46
C LEU A 217 -19.41 7.39 12.73
N CYS A 218 -18.45 6.60 13.18
CA CYS A 218 -18.15 5.30 12.62
C CYS A 218 -18.92 4.16 13.34
N ASP A 219 -18.90 2.97 12.75
CA ASP A 219 -19.55 1.76 13.27
C ASP A 219 -18.98 1.31 14.62
N TRP A 220 -17.82 1.82 15.01
CA TRP A 220 -17.22 1.59 16.34
C TRP A 220 -17.71 2.56 17.42
N GLY A 221 -18.63 3.48 17.09
CA GLY A 221 -19.33 4.34 18.05
C GLY A 221 -18.61 5.64 18.43
N TYR A 222 -17.61 6.10 17.66
CA TYR A 222 -16.94 7.37 17.89
C TYR A 222 -16.72 8.17 16.59
N LEU A 223 -16.43 9.46 16.73
CA LEU A 223 -16.18 10.36 15.61
C LEU A 223 -14.74 10.21 15.12
N ARG A 224 -14.57 10.05 13.80
CA ARG A 224 -13.27 9.90 13.18
C ARG A 224 -13.22 10.45 11.76
N THR A 225 -12.02 10.77 11.30
CA THR A 225 -11.69 11.02 9.90
C THR A 225 -10.86 9.86 9.37
N GLU A 226 -11.19 9.36 8.21
CA GLU A 226 -10.43 8.28 7.56
C GLU A 226 -9.27 8.87 6.77
N CYS A 227 -8.11 8.25 6.91
CA CYS A 227 -6.85 8.70 6.33
C CYS A 227 -6.13 7.53 5.65
N TYR A 228 -5.37 7.81 4.60
CA TYR A 228 -4.43 6.86 4.03
C TYR A 228 -3.07 7.51 3.87
N GLY A 229 -2.01 6.85 4.32
CA GLY A 229 -0.70 7.48 4.35
C GLY A 229 0.43 6.58 4.83
N ALA A 230 1.49 7.20 5.35
CA ALA A 230 2.63 6.51 5.93
C ALA A 230 3.11 7.21 7.20
N ARG A 231 3.59 6.42 8.16
CA ARG A 231 4.25 6.94 9.36
C ARG A 231 5.70 7.30 9.03
N LEU A 232 6.14 8.46 9.51
CA LEU A 232 7.48 9.01 9.29
C LEU A 232 8.12 9.34 10.65
N PRO A 233 9.46 9.36 10.76
CA PRO A 233 10.13 9.81 11.97
C PRO A 233 9.68 11.19 12.43
N ALA A 234 9.67 11.45 13.74
CA ALA A 234 9.25 12.73 14.30
C ALA A 234 10.07 13.92 13.79
N ASP A 235 11.31 13.68 13.43
CA ASP A 235 12.25 14.66 12.88
C ASP A 235 12.25 14.75 11.36
N TYR A 236 11.28 14.12 10.68
CA TYR A 236 11.18 14.19 9.22
C TYR A 236 11.16 15.63 8.71
N ARG A 237 12.02 15.92 7.72
CA ARG A 237 12.19 17.24 7.07
C ARG A 237 12.08 17.17 5.54
N GLY A 238 11.64 16.01 5.01
CA GLY A 238 11.46 15.84 3.58
C GLY A 238 10.29 16.67 3.03
N GLU A 239 10.19 16.71 1.72
CA GLU A 239 9.10 17.39 1.02
C GLU A 239 7.75 16.72 1.32
N VAL A 240 6.72 17.55 1.52
CA VAL A 240 5.33 17.12 1.66
C VAL A 240 4.61 17.35 0.33
N PRO A 241 4.08 16.30 -0.35
CA PRO A 241 3.30 16.47 -1.57
C PRO A 241 2.11 17.42 -1.35
N ALA A 242 1.83 18.29 -2.32
CA ALA A 242 0.82 19.34 -2.19
C ALA A 242 -0.60 18.82 -1.86
N GLN A 243 -0.92 17.58 -2.26
CA GLN A 243 -2.20 16.94 -2.00
C GLN A 243 -2.27 16.19 -0.66
N MET A 244 -1.19 16.19 0.13
CA MET A 244 -1.08 15.45 1.38
C MET A 244 -0.92 16.39 2.57
N LEU A 245 -1.28 15.89 3.73
CA LEU A 245 -1.11 16.54 5.03
C LEU A 245 0.00 15.85 5.82
N LEU A 246 0.68 16.59 6.68
CA LEU A 246 1.66 16.06 7.61
C LEU A 246 1.24 16.41 9.04
N THR A 247 0.79 15.42 9.79
CA THR A 247 0.26 15.59 11.14
C THR A 247 1.22 15.02 12.18
N ASP A 248 1.49 15.78 13.24
CA ASP A 248 2.26 15.30 14.39
C ASP A 248 1.40 14.40 15.27
N ILE A 249 1.85 13.16 15.46
CA ILE A 249 1.18 12.18 16.31
C ILE A 249 2.00 12.01 17.60
N PRO A 250 1.43 12.30 18.77
CA PRO A 250 2.17 12.17 20.03
C PRO A 250 2.39 10.71 20.41
N GLU A 251 3.44 10.45 21.19
CA GLU A 251 3.67 9.16 21.81
C GLU A 251 2.44 8.66 22.55
N GLY A 252 2.20 7.35 22.54
CA GLY A 252 1.09 6.77 23.29
C GLY A 252 1.12 5.26 23.37
N GLU A 253 0.28 4.74 24.28
CA GLU A 253 0.01 3.32 24.37
C GLU A 253 -1.08 2.91 23.39
N TYR A 254 -0.89 1.74 22.83
CA TYR A 254 -1.80 1.14 21.86
C TYR A 254 -2.02 -0.34 22.16
N LEU A 255 -3.22 -0.82 21.85
CA LEU A 255 -3.57 -2.22 21.87
C LEU A 255 -3.61 -2.74 20.43
N VAL A 256 -2.86 -3.80 20.18
CA VAL A 256 -2.76 -4.45 18.86
C VAL A 256 -3.67 -5.67 18.82
N PHE A 257 -4.40 -5.81 17.72
CA PHE A 257 -5.11 -7.02 17.33
C PHE A 257 -4.53 -7.47 15.99
N GLU A 258 -3.88 -8.62 15.98
CA GLU A 258 -3.11 -9.12 14.83
C GLU A 258 -3.48 -10.57 14.51
N HIS A 259 -3.71 -10.84 13.24
CA HIS A 259 -3.88 -12.19 12.70
C HIS A 259 -3.02 -12.34 11.44
N GLY A 260 -2.37 -13.47 11.27
CA GLY A 260 -1.63 -13.79 10.05
C GLY A 260 -0.33 -14.57 10.31
N PRO A 261 0.37 -14.98 9.23
CA PRO A 261 0.00 -14.78 7.82
C PRO A 261 -1.27 -15.53 7.42
N PHE A 262 -1.90 -15.17 6.29
CA PHE A 262 -3.13 -15.77 5.80
C PHE A 262 -3.21 -15.81 4.27
N ASP A 263 -4.00 -16.74 3.73
CA ASP A 263 -4.29 -16.82 2.31
C ASP A 263 -5.33 -15.75 1.91
N TYR A 264 -4.88 -14.73 1.19
CA TYR A 264 -5.72 -13.60 0.79
C TYR A 264 -6.97 -14.03 0.00
N GLU A 265 -6.83 -14.98 -0.93
CA GLU A 265 -7.94 -15.39 -1.78
C GLU A 265 -9.00 -16.20 -1.02
N GLN A 266 -8.58 -16.95 -0.01
CA GLN A 266 -9.46 -17.88 0.70
C GLN A 266 -9.93 -17.34 2.06
N GLU A 267 -9.10 -16.57 2.75
CA GLU A 267 -9.31 -16.25 4.17
C GLU A 267 -9.56 -14.76 4.45
N CYS A 268 -9.39 -13.84 3.48
CA CYS A 268 -9.41 -12.40 3.73
C CYS A 268 -10.62 -11.96 4.57
N ARG A 269 -11.84 -12.34 4.17
CA ARG A 269 -13.07 -11.98 4.89
C ARG A 269 -13.14 -12.61 6.27
N THR A 270 -12.75 -13.88 6.37
CA THR A 270 -12.74 -14.61 7.65
C THR A 270 -11.75 -14.01 8.64
N VAL A 271 -10.59 -13.56 8.18
CA VAL A 271 -9.58 -12.88 9.01
C VAL A 271 -10.11 -11.55 9.53
N GLU A 272 -10.74 -10.75 8.67
CA GLU A 272 -11.39 -9.49 9.06
C GLU A 272 -12.43 -9.72 10.15
N GLU A 273 -13.36 -10.65 9.92
CA GLU A 273 -14.43 -11.00 10.88
C GLU A 273 -13.87 -11.47 12.24
N LYS A 274 -12.78 -12.27 12.24
CA LYS A 274 -12.10 -12.73 13.46
C LYS A 274 -11.47 -11.57 14.23
N VAL A 275 -10.75 -10.69 13.54
CA VAL A 275 -10.09 -9.56 14.18
C VAL A 275 -11.11 -8.57 14.73
N GLU A 276 -12.17 -8.28 13.98
CA GLU A 276 -13.25 -7.43 14.47
C GLU A 276 -14.01 -8.05 15.66
N ALA A 277 -14.25 -9.36 15.65
CA ALA A 277 -14.86 -10.04 16.77
C ALA A 277 -13.97 -9.97 18.03
N ALA A 278 -12.65 -10.12 17.87
CA ALA A 278 -11.70 -9.95 18.97
C ALA A 278 -11.71 -8.51 19.52
N MET A 279 -11.75 -7.50 18.63
CA MET A 279 -11.84 -6.09 19.05
C MET A 279 -13.15 -5.77 19.80
N ARG A 280 -14.28 -6.33 19.35
CA ARG A 280 -15.60 -6.14 20.01
C ARG A 280 -15.69 -6.86 21.35
N GLY A 281 -15.08 -8.04 21.47
CA GLY A 281 -15.13 -8.88 22.66
C GLY A 281 -14.06 -8.56 23.71
N PHE A 282 -13.15 -7.61 23.44
CA PHE A 282 -12.06 -7.30 24.35
C PHE A 282 -12.55 -6.46 25.54
N ASP A 283 -12.24 -6.92 26.75
CA ASP A 283 -12.59 -6.20 28.00
C ASP A 283 -11.45 -5.24 28.38
N TYR A 284 -11.51 -4.01 27.87
CA TYR A 284 -10.53 -2.96 28.15
C TYR A 284 -10.44 -2.63 29.64
N ALA A 285 -11.57 -2.67 30.36
CA ALA A 285 -11.61 -2.31 31.77
C ALA A 285 -10.91 -3.36 32.64
N ALA A 286 -11.07 -4.64 32.33
CA ALA A 286 -10.36 -5.73 33.02
C ALA A 286 -8.82 -5.62 32.86
N GLU A 287 -8.37 -5.07 31.71
CA GLU A 287 -6.95 -4.82 31.45
C GLU A 287 -6.46 -3.44 31.97
N GLY A 288 -7.28 -2.74 32.74
CA GLY A 288 -6.95 -1.45 33.36
C GLY A 288 -6.75 -0.32 32.36
N CYS A 289 -7.45 -0.37 31.23
CA CYS A 289 -7.39 0.66 30.20
C CYS A 289 -8.78 0.96 29.59
N ALA A 290 -8.86 2.00 28.79
CA ALA A 290 -10.00 2.32 27.94
C ALA A 290 -9.52 2.70 26.55
N LEU A 291 -10.36 2.47 25.54
CA LEU A 291 -10.08 2.93 24.18
C LEU A 291 -10.02 4.47 24.14
N ASP A 292 -8.95 5.03 23.60
CA ASP A 292 -8.81 6.48 23.45
C ASP A 292 -9.48 6.95 22.15
N THR A 293 -10.74 7.29 22.22
CA THR A 293 -11.55 7.74 21.08
C THR A 293 -11.74 9.27 21.04
N GLN A 294 -11.21 10.00 22.04
CA GLN A 294 -11.52 11.42 22.22
C GLN A 294 -10.30 12.33 22.12
N THR A 295 -9.10 11.83 22.40
CA THR A 295 -7.89 12.67 22.32
C THR A 295 -7.62 13.03 20.87
N PRO A 296 -7.63 14.33 20.50
CA PRO A 296 -7.32 14.77 19.15
C PRO A 296 -5.92 14.31 18.72
N GLY A 297 -5.77 13.97 17.44
CA GLY A 297 -4.48 13.53 16.91
C GLY A 297 -4.11 12.07 17.23
N ARG A 298 -4.93 11.33 17.97
CA ARG A 298 -4.75 9.88 18.10
C ARG A 298 -5.29 9.17 16.87
N VAL A 299 -4.56 8.16 16.40
CA VAL A 299 -4.89 7.39 15.18
C VAL A 299 -4.99 5.92 15.52
N THR A 300 -6.08 5.27 15.12
CA THR A 300 -6.12 3.82 14.97
C THR A 300 -5.50 3.48 13.63
N TYR A 301 -4.48 2.63 13.60
CA TYR A 301 -3.83 2.17 12.36
C TYR A 301 -4.37 0.81 11.95
N PHE A 302 -4.58 0.65 10.66
CA PHE A 302 -4.95 -0.62 10.04
C PHE A 302 -3.93 -1.00 8.97
N TYR A 303 -3.25 -2.12 9.19
CA TYR A 303 -2.26 -2.69 8.29
C TYR A 303 -2.80 -3.95 7.63
N PHE A 304 -2.65 -4.02 6.33
CA PHE A 304 -3.05 -5.14 5.52
C PHE A 304 -1.86 -5.68 4.71
N ASN A 305 -1.31 -6.79 5.16
CA ASN A 305 -0.23 -7.52 4.47
C ASN A 305 -0.49 -9.03 4.59
N PRO A 306 -1.16 -9.67 3.61
CA PRO A 306 -1.53 -11.09 3.69
C PRO A 306 -0.35 -12.03 3.97
N GLY A 307 0.86 -11.72 3.43
CA GLY A 307 2.09 -12.48 3.69
C GLY A 307 2.58 -12.41 5.15
N GLN A 308 2.08 -11.49 5.94
CA GLN A 308 2.50 -11.24 7.31
C GLN A 308 1.33 -11.13 8.29
N TYR A 309 0.40 -10.18 8.08
CA TYR A 309 -0.67 -9.89 9.03
C TYR A 309 -1.85 -9.11 8.44
N PHE A 310 -2.97 -9.21 9.13
CA PHE A 310 -4.10 -8.30 9.18
C PHE A 310 -4.12 -7.70 10.58
N LYS A 311 -3.92 -6.39 10.74
CA LYS A 311 -3.60 -5.82 12.03
C LYS A 311 -4.27 -4.46 12.27
N TYR A 312 -5.00 -4.35 13.39
CA TYR A 312 -5.43 -3.07 13.94
C TYR A 312 -4.58 -2.70 15.15
N ILE A 313 -4.17 -1.45 15.23
CA ILE A 313 -3.43 -0.84 16.34
C ILE A 313 -4.25 0.31 16.89
N ARG A 314 -4.89 0.13 18.04
CA ARG A 314 -5.88 1.04 18.60
C ARG A 314 -5.31 1.81 19.79
N PRO A 315 -5.43 3.16 19.84
CA PRO A 315 -4.92 3.94 20.95
C PRO A 315 -5.72 3.66 22.22
N VAL A 316 -5.04 3.56 23.36
CA VAL A 316 -5.65 3.31 24.67
C VAL A 316 -5.16 4.32 25.71
N LYS A 317 -5.96 4.51 26.75
CA LYS A 317 -5.62 5.25 27.97
C LYS A 317 -5.62 4.31 29.14
N ARG A 318 -4.64 4.42 30.02
CA ARG A 318 -4.70 3.75 31.33
C ARG A 318 -5.80 4.36 32.18
N LEU A 319 -6.53 3.51 32.89
CA LEU A 319 -7.50 3.94 33.87
C LEU A 319 -6.74 4.23 35.18
N ASP A 320 -7.03 5.38 35.79
CA ASP A 320 -6.53 5.68 37.11
C ASP A 320 -7.06 4.63 38.09
N LYS A 321 -6.18 4.10 38.95
CA LYS A 321 -6.53 3.12 39.95
C LYS A 321 -7.29 3.78 41.11
#